data_f3ad182af4dab226115e2539ea14c728
#
_entry.id   f3ad182af4dab226115e2539ea14c728
#
_cell.length_a   1.000
_cell.length_b   1.000
_cell.length_c   1.000
_cell.angle_alpha   90.00
_cell.angle_beta   90.00
_cell.angle_gamma   90.00
#
_symmetry.space_group_name_H-M   'P 1'
#
loop_
_entity.id
_entity.type
_entity.pdbx_description
1 polymer ?
#
loop_
_entity_poly.entity_id
_entity_poly.type
_entity_poly.pdbx_seq_one_letter_code
_entity_poly.pdbx_strand_id
1 'polypeptide(L)'
;INYIIRRWKILLLTLLIYLTSKTNTMRIQNALISVFHKDGLGPIVDALNAAGTNIYSTGGTQAFIEERGISVERVEDLTSYPSILGGRVKTLHPKVFGGILSRRENESDRAQMDEFDIPYFDLVIVDLYPFEATLASGA
;
A
#
# COMPACT_ATOMS: atom_id res chain seq x y z
N ILE A 1 -10.37 5.33 8.30
CA ILE A 1 -11.11 4.11 7.87
C ILE A 1 -10.23 3.45 6.81
N ASN A 2 -9.60 2.35 7.17
CA ASN A 2 -8.73 1.59 6.26
C ASN A 2 -9.60 0.61 5.47
N TYR A 3 -9.59 0.72 4.15
CA TYR A 3 -10.30 -0.21 3.28
C TYR A 3 -9.35 -1.30 2.80
N ILE A 4 -9.66 -2.57 3.17
CA ILE A 4 -9.03 -3.76 2.58
C ILE A 4 -9.98 -4.27 1.50
N ILE A 5 -9.57 -4.23 0.23
CA ILE A 5 -10.48 -4.51 -0.87
C ILE A 5 -10.04 -5.73 -1.68
N ARG A 6 -10.98 -6.68 -1.88
CA ARG A 6 -10.79 -7.99 -2.54
C ARG A 6 -11.24 -8.07 -4.01
N ARG A 7 -11.83 -7.02 -4.63
CA ARG A 7 -12.38 -7.11 -6.01
C ARG A 7 -12.09 -5.85 -6.83
N TRP A 8 -11.19 -5.97 -7.78
CA TRP A 8 -10.57 -4.91 -8.57
C TRP A 8 -11.51 -4.02 -9.42
N LYS A 9 -12.57 -4.56 -10.04
CA LYS A 9 -13.45 -3.78 -10.94
C LYS A 9 -14.32 -2.75 -10.23
N ILE A 10 -14.76 -3.05 -9.02
CA ILE A 10 -15.55 -2.12 -8.20
C ILE A 10 -14.63 -1.04 -7.63
N LEU A 11 -13.39 -1.38 -7.34
CA LEU A 11 -12.36 -0.49 -6.81
C LEU A 11 -12.07 0.68 -7.74
N LEU A 12 -11.91 0.41 -9.02
CA LEU A 12 -11.56 1.44 -10.01
C LEU A 12 -12.64 2.53 -10.10
N LEU A 13 -13.91 2.11 -10.15
CA LEU A 13 -15.03 3.03 -10.24
C LEU A 13 -15.20 3.84 -8.95
N THR A 14 -15.06 3.21 -7.80
CA THR A 14 -15.16 3.88 -6.50
C THR A 14 -13.99 4.83 -6.27
N LEU A 15 -12.77 4.45 -6.65
CA LEU A 15 -11.58 5.30 -6.54
C LEU A 15 -11.67 6.50 -7.49
N LEU A 16 -12.16 6.32 -8.72
CA LEU A 16 -12.35 7.42 -9.69
C LEU A 16 -13.42 8.42 -9.20
N ILE A 17 -14.54 7.93 -8.69
CA ILE A 17 -15.60 8.77 -8.10
C ILE A 17 -15.06 9.52 -6.88
N TYR A 18 -14.28 8.86 -6.04
CA TYR A 18 -13.68 9.44 -4.84
C TYR A 18 -12.65 10.54 -5.17
N LEU A 19 -11.81 10.34 -6.18
CA LEU A 19 -10.79 11.29 -6.62
C LEU A 19 -11.38 12.50 -7.39
N THR A 20 -12.56 12.36 -7.99
CA THR A 20 -13.20 13.43 -8.79
C THR A 20 -14.22 14.26 -7.99
N SER A 21 -14.65 13.82 -6.82
CA SER A 21 -15.65 14.56 -6.03
C SER A 21 -15.01 15.74 -5.30
N LYS A 22 -15.47 16.95 -5.59
CA LYS A 22 -15.02 18.21 -4.95
C LYS A 22 -15.60 18.44 -3.54
N THR A 23 -16.26 17.47 -2.94
CA THR A 23 -16.79 17.57 -1.58
C THR A 23 -15.75 17.03 -0.60
N ASN A 24 -15.47 17.77 0.46
CA ASN A 24 -14.57 17.51 1.61
C ASN A 24 -14.16 16.03 1.85
N THR A 25 -13.55 15.43 0.84
CA THR A 25 -13.12 14.02 0.80
C THR A 25 -11.68 13.92 1.29
N MET A 26 -11.43 13.01 2.22
CA MET A 26 -10.08 12.69 2.67
C MET A 26 -9.20 12.37 1.46
N ARG A 27 -8.20 13.20 1.22
CA ARG A 27 -7.21 12.95 0.16
C ARG A 27 -6.34 11.77 0.57
N ILE A 28 -6.15 10.80 -0.31
CA ILE A 28 -5.19 9.72 -0.11
C ILE A 28 -3.80 10.33 -0.28
N GLN A 29 -3.07 10.50 0.81
CA GLN A 29 -1.70 11.03 0.81
C GLN A 29 -0.69 9.92 0.63
N ASN A 30 -0.85 8.79 1.34
CA ASN A 30 0.04 7.66 1.27
C ASN A 30 -0.73 6.36 1.01
N ALA A 31 -0.26 5.57 0.06
CA ALA A 31 -0.79 4.27 -0.28
C ALA A 31 0.30 3.20 -0.13
N LEU A 32 0.01 2.12 0.60
CA LEU A 32 0.86 0.93 0.66
C LEU A 32 0.31 -0.13 -0.30
N ILE A 33 1.11 -0.54 -1.27
CA ILE A 33 0.70 -1.49 -2.30
C ILE A 33 1.68 -2.66 -2.35
N SER A 34 1.18 -3.87 -2.06
CA SER A 34 1.96 -5.10 -2.15
C SER A 34 1.07 -6.25 -2.59
N VAL A 35 1.14 -6.63 -3.86
CA VAL A 35 0.27 -7.64 -4.46
C VAL A 35 1.07 -8.69 -5.22
N PHE A 36 0.58 -9.92 -5.22
CA PHE A 36 1.13 -11.00 -6.04
C PHE A 36 0.69 -10.85 -7.51
N HIS A 37 -0.62 -10.68 -7.74
CA HIS A 37 -1.18 -10.48 -9.08
C HIS A 37 -1.21 -9.00 -9.44
N LYS A 38 -0.78 -8.64 -10.67
CA LYS A 38 -0.73 -7.25 -11.16
C LYS A 38 -1.88 -6.91 -12.10
N ASP A 39 -2.77 -7.88 -12.37
CA ASP A 39 -3.92 -7.67 -13.26
C ASP A 39 -4.82 -6.55 -12.73
N GLY A 40 -5.03 -5.51 -13.53
CA GLY A 40 -5.82 -4.34 -13.15
C GLY A 40 -5.15 -3.35 -12.20
N LEU A 41 -3.90 -3.59 -11.75
CA LEU A 41 -3.18 -2.65 -10.89
C LEU A 41 -2.77 -1.36 -11.63
N GLY A 42 -2.42 -1.45 -12.90
CA GLY A 42 -1.91 -0.33 -13.69
C GLY A 42 -2.79 0.93 -13.60
N PRO A 43 -4.08 0.89 -13.99
CA PRO A 43 -4.95 2.05 -13.90
C PRO A 43 -5.09 2.64 -12.48
N ILE A 44 -4.96 1.80 -11.43
CA ILE A 44 -5.04 2.24 -10.04
C ILE A 44 -3.82 3.07 -9.67
N VAL A 45 -2.62 2.58 -9.97
CA VAL A 45 -1.38 3.32 -9.65
C VAL A 45 -1.25 4.58 -10.49
N ASP A 46 -1.72 4.58 -11.74
CA ASP A 46 -1.77 5.79 -12.58
C ASP A 46 -2.68 6.86 -11.96
N ALA A 47 -3.86 6.47 -11.47
CA ALA A 47 -4.79 7.38 -10.81
C ALA A 47 -4.25 7.93 -9.49
N LEU A 48 -3.60 7.10 -8.69
CA LEU A 48 -2.94 7.52 -7.44
C LEU A 48 -1.79 8.49 -7.71
N ASN A 49 -0.96 8.21 -8.70
CA ASN A 49 0.12 9.09 -9.12
C ASN A 49 -0.41 10.44 -9.64
N ALA A 50 -1.44 10.43 -10.47
CA ALA A 50 -2.09 11.65 -10.95
C ALA A 50 -2.71 12.50 -9.81
N ALA A 51 -3.15 11.85 -8.73
CA ALA A 51 -3.65 12.51 -7.52
C ALA A 51 -2.54 13.04 -6.60
N GLY A 52 -1.26 12.74 -6.91
CA GLY A 52 -0.10 13.11 -6.10
C GLY A 52 0.01 12.31 -4.79
N THR A 53 -0.43 11.06 -4.81
CA THR A 53 -0.30 10.11 -3.69
C THR A 53 1.12 9.56 -3.64
N ASN A 54 1.74 9.54 -2.46
CA ASN A 54 2.99 8.82 -2.23
C ASN A 54 2.69 7.32 -2.21
N ILE A 55 3.36 6.57 -3.07
CA ILE A 55 3.14 5.11 -3.18
C ILE A 55 4.30 4.39 -2.51
N TYR A 56 4.01 3.64 -1.47
CA TYR A 56 4.93 2.73 -0.80
C TYR A 56 4.75 1.33 -1.35
N SER A 57 5.84 0.69 -1.74
CA SER A 57 5.77 -0.67 -2.27
C SER A 57 7.09 -1.43 -2.06
N THR A 58 7.11 -2.67 -2.50
CA THR A 58 8.25 -3.56 -2.32
C THR A 58 8.27 -4.67 -3.37
N GLY A 59 9.46 -5.19 -3.66
CA GLY A 59 9.66 -6.36 -4.53
C GLY A 59 9.07 -6.22 -5.93
N GLY A 60 8.39 -7.26 -6.41
CA GLY A 60 7.83 -7.27 -7.77
C GLY A 60 6.70 -6.28 -8.01
N THR A 61 6.02 -5.81 -6.96
CA THR A 61 5.01 -4.74 -7.10
C THR A 61 5.68 -3.39 -7.30
N GLN A 62 6.74 -3.11 -6.57
CA GLN A 62 7.57 -1.92 -6.77
C GLN A 62 8.09 -1.86 -8.21
N ALA A 63 8.76 -2.93 -8.68
CA ALA A 63 9.28 -2.98 -10.04
C ALA A 63 8.20 -2.70 -11.10
N PHE A 64 7.03 -3.32 -10.97
CA PHE A 64 5.88 -3.08 -11.86
C PHE A 64 5.44 -1.60 -11.91
N ILE A 65 5.45 -0.91 -10.74
CA ILE A 65 5.05 0.49 -10.65
C ILE A 65 6.14 1.39 -11.25
N GLU A 66 7.41 1.12 -10.96
CA GLU A 66 8.56 1.87 -11.50
C GLU A 66 8.69 1.74 -13.03
N GLU A 67 8.40 0.55 -13.61
CA GLU A 67 8.35 0.32 -15.07
C GLU A 67 7.30 1.20 -15.77
N ARG A 68 6.30 1.69 -15.05
CA ARG A 68 5.30 2.67 -15.54
C ARG A 68 5.76 4.13 -15.43
N GLY A 69 6.98 4.37 -14.98
CA GLY A 69 7.53 5.71 -14.75
C GLY A 69 6.99 6.41 -13.50
N ILE A 70 6.41 5.67 -12.57
CA ILE A 70 5.86 6.18 -11.32
C ILE A 70 6.89 5.99 -10.20
N SER A 71 7.16 7.06 -9.44
CA SER A 71 8.05 7.01 -8.29
C SER A 71 7.44 6.19 -7.15
N VAL A 72 8.26 5.39 -6.49
CA VAL A 72 7.86 4.52 -5.38
C VAL A 72 8.79 4.71 -4.19
N GLU A 73 8.20 4.91 -3.01
CA GLU A 73 8.92 4.83 -1.74
C GLU A 73 9.09 3.34 -1.37
N ARG A 74 10.33 2.90 -1.24
CA ARG A 74 10.61 1.49 -0.93
C ARG A 74 10.36 1.21 0.54
N VAL A 75 9.68 0.11 0.83
CA VAL A 75 9.46 -0.33 2.22
C VAL A 75 10.79 -0.59 2.93
N GLU A 76 11.80 -1.06 2.21
CA GLU A 76 13.15 -1.27 2.71
C GLU A 76 13.81 0.03 3.18
N ASP A 77 13.57 1.14 2.49
CA ASP A 77 14.10 2.46 2.87
C ASP A 77 13.31 3.03 4.07
N LEU A 78 11.98 2.88 4.09
CA LEU A 78 11.14 3.26 5.21
C LEU A 78 11.54 2.54 6.51
N THR A 79 11.81 1.24 6.42
CA THR A 79 12.13 0.41 7.60
C THR A 79 13.62 0.43 7.95
N SER A 80 14.47 0.92 7.05
CA SER A 80 15.93 0.82 7.14
C SER A 80 16.40 -0.64 7.32
N TYR A 81 15.61 -1.60 6.81
CA TYR A 81 15.89 -3.02 6.93
C TYR A 81 15.90 -3.72 5.56
N PRO A 82 16.94 -4.51 5.26
CA PRO A 82 17.05 -5.17 3.97
C PRO A 82 16.00 -6.26 3.77
N SER A 83 15.69 -6.54 2.52
CA SER A 83 14.83 -7.65 2.14
C SER A 83 15.55 -8.99 2.34
N ILE A 84 15.32 -9.63 3.48
CA ILE A 84 15.90 -10.93 3.84
C ILE A 84 14.87 -12.06 3.69
N LEU A 85 15.33 -13.31 3.80
CA LEU A 85 14.48 -14.51 3.75
C LEU A 85 13.56 -14.55 2.51
N GLY A 86 14.09 -14.11 1.36
CA GLY A 86 13.29 -14.00 0.13
C GLY A 86 12.17 -12.98 0.19
N GLY A 87 12.31 -11.97 1.06
CA GLY A 87 11.33 -10.88 1.21
C GLY A 87 10.07 -11.23 2.02
N ARG A 88 10.01 -12.40 2.63
CA ARG A 88 8.82 -12.86 3.36
C ARG A 88 8.47 -12.04 4.60
N VAL A 89 9.46 -11.37 5.22
CA VAL A 89 9.31 -10.66 6.50
C VAL A 89 9.52 -9.14 6.39
N LYS A 90 9.78 -8.61 5.22
CA LYS A 90 10.17 -7.20 5.00
C LYS A 90 9.11 -6.17 5.41
N THR A 91 7.85 -6.56 5.45
CA THR A 91 6.74 -5.71 5.89
C THR A 91 6.37 -5.90 7.36
N LEU A 92 6.94 -6.89 8.04
CA LEU A 92 6.71 -7.13 9.48
C LEU A 92 7.55 -6.16 10.33
N HIS A 93 7.20 -4.89 10.27
CA HIS A 93 7.95 -3.83 10.92
C HIS A 93 7.00 -2.80 11.56
N PRO A 94 7.32 -2.22 12.74
CA PRO A 94 6.48 -1.21 13.38
C PRO A 94 6.16 0.00 12.48
N LYS A 95 7.09 0.47 11.66
CA LYS A 95 6.82 1.56 10.72
C LYS A 95 5.78 1.23 9.66
N VAL A 96 5.62 -0.03 9.28
CA VAL A 96 4.60 -0.48 8.34
C VAL A 96 3.27 -0.69 9.05
N PHE A 97 3.26 -1.53 10.08
CA PHE A 97 2.03 -1.86 10.80
C PHE A 97 1.50 -0.71 11.66
N GLY A 98 2.37 0.15 12.20
CA GLY A 98 1.96 1.39 12.88
C GLY A 98 1.18 2.30 11.93
N GLY A 99 1.69 2.49 10.70
CA GLY A 99 1.00 3.30 9.68
C GLY A 99 -0.37 2.77 9.26
N ILE A 100 -0.57 1.44 9.38
CA ILE A 100 -1.85 0.77 9.05
C ILE A 100 -2.82 0.80 10.24
N LEU A 101 -2.33 0.55 11.46
CA LEU A 101 -3.15 0.23 12.62
C LEU A 101 -3.37 1.42 13.58
N SER A 102 -2.62 2.50 13.42
CA SER A 102 -2.76 3.69 14.28
C SER A 102 -4.17 4.27 14.25
N ARG A 103 -4.65 4.65 15.43
CA ARG A 103 -5.93 5.32 15.59
C ARG A 103 -5.72 6.83 15.47
N ARG A 104 -6.15 7.41 14.38
CA ARG A 104 -5.89 8.83 14.04
C ARG A 104 -6.51 9.81 15.04
N GLU A 105 -7.57 9.41 15.72
CA GLU A 105 -8.28 10.21 16.74
C GLU A 105 -7.62 10.09 18.12
N ASN A 106 -6.72 9.11 18.32
CA ASN A 106 -6.04 8.88 19.59
C ASN A 106 -4.77 9.72 19.69
N GLU A 107 -4.68 10.58 20.70
CA GLU A 107 -3.56 11.50 20.88
C GLU A 107 -2.23 10.77 21.17
N SER A 108 -2.27 9.68 21.96
CA SER A 108 -1.08 8.88 22.24
C SER A 108 -0.54 8.17 21.01
N ASP A 109 -1.45 7.65 20.12
CA ASP A 109 -1.02 7.04 18.88
C ASP A 109 -0.35 8.10 17.98
N ARG A 110 -0.94 9.30 17.87
CA ARG A 110 -0.36 10.39 17.07
C ARG A 110 1.03 10.78 17.57
N ALA A 111 1.18 10.96 18.89
CA ALA A 111 2.48 11.30 19.49
C ALA A 111 3.54 10.25 19.15
N GLN A 112 3.20 8.96 19.20
CA GLN A 112 4.13 7.87 18.84
C GLN A 112 4.41 7.82 17.33
N MET A 113 3.41 8.08 16.48
CA MET A 113 3.63 8.16 15.03
C MET A 113 4.65 9.25 14.69
N ASP A 114 4.53 10.43 15.34
CA ASP A 114 5.45 11.55 15.16
C ASP A 114 6.83 11.26 15.76
N GLU A 115 6.90 10.69 16.98
CA GLU A 115 8.15 10.36 17.68
C GLU A 115 9.02 9.36 16.88
N PHE A 116 8.37 8.34 16.27
CA PHE A 116 9.07 7.26 15.57
C PHE A 116 9.11 7.44 14.05
N ASP A 117 8.67 8.60 13.55
CA ASP A 117 8.63 8.91 12.11
C ASP A 117 7.90 7.82 11.32
N ILE A 118 6.65 7.54 11.70
CA ILE A 118 5.81 6.52 11.09
C ILE A 118 4.79 7.18 10.16
N PRO A 119 4.79 6.90 8.84
CA PRO A 119 3.80 7.47 7.93
C PRO A 119 2.42 6.87 8.16
N TYR A 120 1.38 7.69 8.05
CA TYR A 120 0.00 7.18 7.99
C TYR A 120 -0.30 6.63 6.62
N PHE A 121 -0.82 5.42 6.53
CA PHE A 121 -1.34 4.88 5.27
C PHE A 121 -2.85 5.13 5.18
N ASP A 122 -3.28 5.86 4.15
CA ASP A 122 -4.68 6.14 3.86
C ASP A 122 -5.33 5.02 3.06
N LEU A 123 -4.51 4.32 2.27
CA LEU A 123 -4.91 3.21 1.43
C LEU A 123 -3.91 2.06 1.55
N VAL A 124 -4.43 0.86 1.71
CA VAL A 124 -3.63 -0.38 1.70
C VAL A 124 -4.21 -1.32 0.65
N ILE A 125 -3.40 -1.71 -0.32
CA ILE A 125 -3.77 -2.65 -1.38
C ILE A 125 -2.87 -3.87 -1.27
N VAL A 126 -3.47 -4.99 -0.90
CA VAL A 126 -2.80 -6.28 -0.77
C VAL A 126 -3.68 -7.38 -1.33
N ASP A 127 -3.07 -8.45 -1.84
CA ASP A 127 -3.77 -9.68 -2.15
C ASP A 127 -3.22 -10.84 -1.30
N LEU A 128 -3.98 -11.90 -1.24
CA LEU A 128 -3.53 -13.13 -0.59
C LEU A 128 -2.66 -13.92 -1.57
N TYR A 129 -1.58 -14.47 -1.06
CA TYR A 129 -0.77 -15.44 -1.79
C TYR A 129 -1.65 -16.62 -2.23
N PRO A 130 -1.48 -17.17 -3.45
CA PRO A 130 -2.30 -18.26 -3.96
C PRO A 130 -1.91 -19.59 -3.27
N PHE A 131 -2.27 -19.73 -2.00
CA PHE A 131 -1.87 -20.85 -1.14
C PHE A 131 -2.28 -22.21 -1.71
N GLU A 132 -3.52 -22.31 -2.21
CA GLU A 132 -4.03 -23.55 -2.80
C GLU A 132 -3.25 -23.96 -4.07
N ALA A 133 -2.93 -23.00 -4.93
CA ALA A 133 -2.15 -23.25 -6.13
C ALA A 133 -0.70 -23.66 -5.79
N THR A 134 -0.13 -23.06 -4.74
CA THR A 134 1.22 -23.40 -4.26
C THR A 134 1.25 -24.80 -3.68
N LEU A 135 0.25 -25.21 -2.89
CA LEU A 135 0.12 -26.59 -2.39
C LEU A 135 -0.02 -27.60 -3.53
N ALA A 136 -0.85 -27.28 -4.53
CA ALA A 136 -1.08 -28.17 -5.68
C ALA A 136 0.18 -28.33 -6.56
N SER A 137 1.09 -27.36 -6.57
CA SER A 137 2.36 -27.41 -7.32
C SER A 137 3.44 -28.25 -6.63
N GLY A 138 3.23 -28.67 -5.39
CA GLY A 138 4.18 -29.48 -4.61
C GLY A 138 5.41 -28.69 -4.13
N ALA A 139 5.31 -27.36 -4.07
CA ALA A 139 6.36 -26.46 -3.60
C ALA A 139 6.33 -26.29 -2.08
#